data_ecb5e212eb3f6e1a1181b3535aee3606
#
_entry.id   ecb5e212eb3f6e1a1181b3535aee3606
#
_cell.length_a   1.000
_cell.length_b   1.000
_cell.length_c   1.000
_cell.angle_alpha   90.00
_cell.angle_beta   90.00
_cell.angle_gamma   90.00
#
_symmetry.space_group_name_H-M   'P 1'
#
loop_
_entity.id
_entity.type
_entity.pdbx_description
1 polymer ?
#
loop_
_entity_poly.entity_id
_entity_poly.type
_entity_poly.pdbx_seq_one_letter_code
_entity_poly.pdbx_strand_id
1 'polypeptide(L)'
;MKTKLAICILAVITVFSACGSSDSTSEASFNAADVMFAQMMIPHHEQAIEMSDIALDPTVTASPVVIELANEIKSAQDPEISLMKSFLAEWNEPLTPDDGMDHGSMMDGMLTPQQLNELASLTGSAFDAKWATAMIAHHEGAVSMANDVIADGTHSETTKLAEVIITTQQAEIEELKAIAGS
;
A
#
# COMPACT_ATOMS: atom_id res chain seq x y z
N MET A 1 59.15 71.57 0.75
CA MET A 1 58.81 70.13 0.96
C MET A 1 57.39 70.13 1.53
N LYS A 2 56.41 69.62 0.77
CA LYS A 2 54.97 69.71 1.10
C LYS A 2 54.54 68.33 1.60
N THR A 3 54.27 68.21 2.89
CA THR A 3 53.77 66.99 3.53
C THR A 3 52.25 66.89 3.29
N LYS A 4 51.79 65.91 2.61
CA LYS A 4 50.36 65.62 2.45
C LYS A 4 49.87 64.71 3.54
N LEU A 5 48.92 65.21 4.32
CA LEU A 5 48.24 64.45 5.36
C LEU A 5 47.12 63.60 4.72
N ALA A 6 47.24 62.29 4.83
CA ALA A 6 46.22 61.36 4.37
C ALA A 6 45.22 61.07 5.49
N ILE A 7 43.96 61.45 5.29
CA ILE A 7 42.87 61.18 6.20
C ILE A 7 42.30 59.79 5.83
N CYS A 8 42.47 58.77 6.70
CA CYS A 8 41.80 57.53 6.60
C CYS A 8 40.37 57.61 7.15
N ILE A 9 39.39 57.59 6.30
CA ILE A 9 37.97 57.43 6.70
C ILE A 9 37.71 55.96 6.92
N LEU A 10 37.48 55.58 8.18
CA LEU A 10 37.07 54.24 8.57
C LEU A 10 35.55 54.11 8.37
N ALA A 11 35.13 53.45 7.29
CA ALA A 11 33.75 53.12 7.08
C ALA A 11 33.36 51.87 7.92
N VAL A 12 32.56 52.08 8.94
CA VAL A 12 31.96 51.01 9.75
C VAL A 12 30.77 50.45 8.95
N ILE A 13 30.93 49.28 8.36
CA ILE A 13 29.86 48.53 7.72
C ILE A 13 29.16 47.74 8.82
N THR A 14 27.99 48.21 9.27
CA THR A 14 27.07 47.42 10.10
C THR A 14 26.37 46.39 9.22
N VAL A 15 26.81 45.15 9.32
CA VAL A 15 26.09 44.01 8.70
C VAL A 15 24.87 43.71 9.56
N PHE A 16 23.69 44.14 9.11
CA PHE A 16 22.43 43.63 9.64
C PHE A 16 22.27 42.20 9.17
N SER A 17 22.60 41.23 10.05
CA SER A 17 22.14 39.85 9.90
C SER A 17 20.63 39.81 10.12
N ALA A 18 19.87 39.91 9.05
CA ALA A 18 18.47 39.50 9.05
C ALA A 18 18.46 37.96 9.11
N CYS A 19 18.29 37.40 10.30
CA CYS A 19 17.79 36.05 10.46
C CYS A 19 16.36 36.05 9.96
N GLY A 20 16.19 35.81 8.66
CA GLY A 20 14.94 35.39 8.11
C GLY A 20 14.75 33.92 8.56
N SER A 21 13.92 33.71 9.58
CA SER A 21 13.31 32.43 9.83
C SER A 21 12.45 32.13 8.58
N SER A 22 13.01 31.39 7.64
CA SER A 22 12.23 30.67 6.68
C SER A 22 11.53 29.58 7.48
N ASP A 23 10.32 29.84 7.96
CA ASP A 23 9.33 28.80 8.16
C ASP A 23 9.07 28.17 6.78
N SER A 24 9.97 27.28 6.38
CA SER A 24 9.60 26.22 5.48
C SER A 24 8.61 25.37 6.27
N THR A 25 7.34 25.67 6.17
CA THR A 25 6.33 24.63 6.26
C THR A 25 6.69 23.67 5.12
N SER A 26 7.49 22.66 5.44
CA SER A 26 7.56 21.46 4.65
C SER A 26 6.12 20.98 4.56
N GLU A 27 5.47 21.23 3.42
CA GLU A 27 4.21 20.52 3.13
C GLU A 27 4.51 19.07 3.40
N ALA A 28 3.71 18.45 4.26
CA ALA A 28 3.89 17.05 4.59
C ALA A 28 3.92 16.29 3.25
N SER A 29 4.98 15.52 3.04
CA SER A 29 5.18 14.78 1.79
C SER A 29 4.11 13.71 1.55
N PHE A 30 3.16 13.55 2.47
CA PHE A 30 2.03 12.64 2.46
C PHE A 30 0.80 13.32 3.09
N ASN A 31 -0.39 12.74 2.89
CA ASN A 31 -1.65 13.21 3.46
C ASN A 31 -2.46 12.07 4.09
N ALA A 32 -3.65 12.38 4.59
CA ALA A 32 -4.53 11.39 5.23
C ALA A 32 -4.96 10.26 4.28
N ALA A 33 -5.07 10.51 2.97
CA ALA A 33 -5.40 9.47 2.00
C ALA A 33 -4.26 8.46 1.84
N ASP A 34 -3.00 8.92 1.85
CA ASP A 34 -1.82 8.05 1.81
C ASP A 34 -1.76 7.15 3.06
N VAL A 35 -1.99 7.73 4.24
CA VAL A 35 -2.01 7.00 5.51
C VAL A 35 -3.13 5.96 5.52
N MET A 36 -4.35 6.36 5.17
CA MET A 36 -5.52 5.47 5.12
C MET A 36 -5.30 4.32 4.13
N PHE A 37 -4.76 4.61 2.94
CA PHE A 37 -4.42 3.58 1.96
C PHE A 37 -3.49 2.53 2.55
N ALA A 38 -2.38 2.93 3.17
CA ALA A 38 -1.43 1.99 3.76
C ALA A 38 -2.07 1.17 4.91
N GLN A 39 -2.82 1.84 5.79
CA GLN A 39 -3.49 1.18 6.93
C GLN A 39 -4.56 0.17 6.52
N MET A 40 -5.25 0.40 5.39
CA MET A 40 -6.31 -0.48 4.89
C MET A 40 -5.74 -1.56 3.97
N MET A 41 -4.77 -1.24 3.11
CA MET A 41 -4.21 -2.18 2.16
C MET A 41 -3.33 -3.25 2.83
N ILE A 42 -2.67 -2.94 3.96
CA ILE A 42 -1.89 -3.93 4.70
C ILE A 42 -2.76 -5.14 5.12
N PRO A 43 -3.83 -4.98 5.91
CA PRO A 43 -4.66 -6.13 6.30
C PRO A 43 -5.39 -6.77 5.11
N HIS A 44 -5.69 -6.01 4.06
CA HIS A 44 -6.24 -6.54 2.83
C HIS A 44 -5.25 -7.49 2.16
N HIS A 45 -4.01 -7.12 1.96
CA HIS A 45 -2.96 -7.99 1.43
C HIS A 45 -2.65 -9.18 2.35
N GLU A 46 -2.64 -8.98 3.66
CA GLU A 46 -2.45 -10.06 4.62
C GLU A 46 -3.53 -11.15 4.45
N GLN A 47 -4.77 -10.79 4.12
CA GLN A 47 -5.81 -11.78 3.82
C GLN A 47 -5.59 -12.50 2.48
N ALA A 48 -5.09 -11.83 1.43
CA ALA A 48 -4.76 -12.51 0.17
C ALA A 48 -3.67 -13.56 0.39
N ILE A 49 -2.69 -13.27 1.27
CA ILE A 49 -1.66 -14.23 1.68
C ILE A 49 -2.29 -15.40 2.44
N GLU A 50 -3.22 -15.15 3.37
CA GLU A 50 -3.95 -16.20 4.08
C GLU A 50 -4.75 -17.10 3.12
N MET A 51 -5.46 -16.51 2.15
CA MET A 51 -6.16 -17.27 1.11
C MET A 51 -5.21 -18.09 0.24
N SER A 52 -4.03 -17.55 -0.05
CA SER A 52 -2.98 -18.26 -0.78
C SER A 52 -2.38 -19.40 0.04
N ASP A 53 -2.17 -19.21 1.34
CA ASP A 53 -1.72 -20.28 2.25
C ASP A 53 -2.72 -21.43 2.33
N ILE A 54 -4.03 -21.14 2.32
CA ILE A 54 -5.07 -22.17 2.21
C ILE A 54 -4.92 -22.94 0.89
N ALA A 55 -4.68 -22.26 -0.24
CA ALA A 55 -4.50 -22.91 -1.54
C ALA A 55 -3.23 -23.79 -1.60
N LEU A 56 -2.20 -23.45 -0.83
CA LEU A 56 -0.94 -24.19 -0.74
C LEU A 56 -1.01 -25.36 0.26
N ASP A 57 -2.08 -25.46 1.07
CA ASP A 57 -2.28 -26.59 1.96
C ASP A 57 -2.60 -27.84 1.13
N PRO A 58 -1.82 -28.94 1.26
CA PRO A 58 -2.04 -30.15 0.45
C PRO A 58 -3.40 -30.82 0.72
N THR A 59 -4.09 -30.48 1.81
CA THR A 59 -5.39 -31.06 2.14
C THR A 59 -6.51 -30.56 1.23
N VAL A 60 -6.40 -29.34 0.69
CA VAL A 60 -7.39 -28.81 -0.26
C VAL A 60 -7.25 -29.35 -1.67
N THR A 61 -6.12 -30.02 -1.97
CA THR A 61 -5.84 -30.61 -3.28
C THR A 61 -6.09 -29.66 -4.46
N ALA A 62 -5.62 -28.40 -4.31
CA ALA A 62 -5.72 -27.39 -5.35
C ALA A 62 -4.99 -27.84 -6.63
N SER A 63 -5.47 -27.36 -7.78
CA SER A 63 -4.83 -27.62 -9.06
C SER A 63 -3.46 -26.94 -9.18
N PRO A 64 -2.55 -27.45 -10.03
CA PRO A 64 -1.23 -26.82 -10.22
C PRO A 64 -1.28 -25.35 -10.59
N VAL A 65 -2.26 -24.92 -11.38
CA VAL A 65 -2.41 -23.51 -11.77
C VAL A 65 -2.80 -22.63 -10.59
N VAL A 66 -3.65 -23.11 -9.68
CA VAL A 66 -4.00 -22.38 -8.44
C VAL A 66 -2.79 -22.30 -7.51
N ILE A 67 -2.03 -23.40 -7.37
CA ILE A 67 -0.79 -23.42 -6.57
C ILE A 67 0.23 -22.43 -7.12
N GLU A 68 0.42 -22.35 -8.43
CA GLU A 68 1.33 -21.42 -9.08
C GLU A 68 0.91 -19.98 -8.80
N LEU A 69 -0.35 -19.63 -9.08
CA LEU A 69 -0.88 -18.28 -8.87
C LEU A 69 -0.88 -17.87 -7.39
N ALA A 70 -1.19 -18.78 -6.47
CA ALA A 70 -1.10 -18.51 -5.03
C ALA A 70 0.34 -18.15 -4.58
N ASN A 71 1.36 -18.82 -5.13
CA ASN A 71 2.76 -18.46 -4.87
C ASN A 71 3.14 -17.10 -5.48
N GLU A 72 2.65 -16.77 -6.68
CA GLU A 72 2.89 -15.49 -7.34
C GLU A 72 2.27 -14.34 -6.54
N ILE A 73 1.00 -14.46 -6.12
CA ILE A 73 0.30 -13.49 -5.27
C ILE A 73 1.09 -13.23 -3.98
N LYS A 74 1.52 -14.28 -3.27
CA LYS A 74 2.34 -14.13 -2.06
C LYS A 74 3.64 -13.39 -2.33
N SER A 75 4.33 -13.77 -3.39
CA SER A 75 5.63 -13.17 -3.76
C SER A 75 5.51 -11.70 -4.15
N ALA A 76 4.37 -11.30 -4.72
CA ALA A 76 4.10 -9.91 -5.06
C ALA A 76 3.68 -9.09 -3.82
N GLN A 77 2.79 -9.62 -3.00
CA GLN A 77 2.15 -8.84 -1.93
C GLN A 77 2.97 -8.75 -0.63
N ASP A 78 3.82 -9.72 -0.29
CA ASP A 78 4.71 -9.67 0.87
C ASP A 78 5.64 -8.42 0.89
N PRO A 79 6.36 -8.09 -0.21
CA PRO A 79 7.15 -6.87 -0.26
C PRO A 79 6.32 -5.58 -0.25
N GLU A 80 5.10 -5.59 -0.81
CA GLU A 80 4.18 -4.45 -0.79
C GLU A 80 3.70 -4.13 0.63
N ILE A 81 3.35 -5.15 1.42
CA ILE A 81 3.05 -5.01 2.85
C ILE A 81 4.25 -4.39 3.59
N SER A 82 5.45 -4.89 3.33
CA SER A 82 6.66 -4.39 3.98
C SER A 82 6.93 -2.93 3.64
N LEU A 83 6.69 -2.54 2.39
CA LEU A 83 6.85 -1.17 1.93
C LEU A 83 5.82 -0.24 2.58
N MET A 84 4.54 -0.62 2.63
CA MET A 84 3.50 0.17 3.30
C MET A 84 3.76 0.33 4.81
N LYS A 85 4.23 -0.73 5.48
CA LYS A 85 4.67 -0.66 6.88
C LYS A 85 5.82 0.32 7.06
N SER A 86 6.75 0.42 6.09
CA SER A 86 7.84 1.39 6.14
C SER A 86 7.36 2.83 5.96
N PHE A 87 6.37 3.06 5.09
CA PHE A 87 5.75 4.37 4.93
C PHE A 87 5.13 4.86 6.25
N LEU A 88 4.29 4.03 6.87
CA LEU A 88 3.65 4.39 8.15
C LEU A 88 4.69 4.66 9.26
N ALA A 89 5.76 3.87 9.30
CA ALA A 89 6.85 4.09 10.26
C ALA A 89 7.61 5.41 10.01
N GLU A 90 7.88 5.75 8.75
CA GLU A 90 8.51 7.02 8.37
C GLU A 90 7.62 8.22 8.70
N TRP A 91 6.32 8.08 8.51
CA TRP A 91 5.33 9.11 8.80
C TRP A 91 4.98 9.21 10.29
N ASN A 92 5.48 8.28 11.12
CA ASN A 92 5.13 8.14 12.53
C ASN A 92 3.62 7.95 12.76
N GLU A 93 2.99 7.19 11.85
CA GLU A 93 1.57 6.84 11.88
C GLU A 93 1.38 5.39 12.37
N PRO A 94 0.28 5.08 13.08
CA PRO A 94 0.00 3.73 13.54
C PRO A 94 -0.30 2.78 12.36
N LEU A 95 -0.11 1.46 12.59
CA LEU A 95 -0.42 0.44 11.57
C LEU A 95 -1.91 0.26 11.31
N THR A 96 -2.75 0.68 12.24
CA THR A 96 -4.22 0.58 12.15
C THR A 96 -4.84 1.95 12.41
N PRO A 97 -5.97 2.29 11.77
CA PRO A 97 -6.68 3.51 12.08
C PRO A 97 -7.06 3.60 13.56
N ASP A 98 -7.00 4.81 14.16
CA ASP A 98 -7.20 5.05 15.61
C ASP A 98 -8.67 5.39 15.96
N ASP A 99 -9.61 5.11 15.10
CA ASP A 99 -11.04 5.47 15.29
C ASP A 99 -11.88 4.38 15.98
N GLY A 100 -11.29 3.23 16.30
CA GLY A 100 -11.97 2.12 16.97
C GLY A 100 -13.05 1.44 16.14
N MET A 101 -13.14 1.72 14.84
CA MET A 101 -14.06 1.06 13.92
C MET A 101 -13.43 -0.23 13.36
N ASP A 102 -14.27 -1.23 13.11
CA ASP A 102 -13.85 -2.44 12.37
C ASP A 102 -13.83 -2.14 10.87
N HIS A 103 -12.72 -1.61 10.39
CA HIS A 103 -12.55 -1.31 8.96
C HIS A 103 -12.46 -2.57 8.10
N GLY A 104 -12.13 -3.72 8.67
CA GLY A 104 -12.05 -4.99 7.94
C GLY A 104 -13.38 -5.40 7.31
N SER A 105 -14.50 -5.12 7.99
CA SER A 105 -15.85 -5.36 7.46
C SER A 105 -16.30 -4.33 6.40
N MET A 106 -15.55 -3.24 6.23
CA MET A 106 -15.84 -2.13 5.29
C MET A 106 -14.99 -2.21 4.02
N MET A 107 -13.98 -3.10 3.96
CA MET A 107 -13.14 -3.28 2.78
C MET A 107 -13.82 -4.23 1.80
N ASP A 108 -14.10 -3.72 0.60
CA ASP A 108 -14.71 -4.50 -0.46
C ASP A 108 -13.86 -5.72 -0.83
N GLY A 109 -14.52 -6.85 -1.04
CA GLY A 109 -13.86 -8.09 -1.46
C GLY A 109 -13.26 -8.94 -0.34
N MET A 110 -13.12 -8.43 0.88
CA MET A 110 -12.63 -9.20 2.02
C MET A 110 -13.58 -10.35 2.40
N LEU A 111 -13.01 -11.49 2.74
CA LEU A 111 -13.75 -12.63 3.28
C LEU A 111 -13.88 -12.50 4.79
N THR A 112 -15.06 -12.87 5.28
CA THR A 112 -15.25 -13.05 6.72
C THR A 112 -14.52 -14.31 7.22
N PRO A 113 -14.23 -14.44 8.52
CA PRO A 113 -13.63 -15.67 9.08
C PRO A 113 -14.46 -16.94 8.78
N GLN A 114 -15.79 -16.81 8.70
CA GLN A 114 -16.65 -17.92 8.31
C GLN A 114 -16.42 -18.33 6.85
N GLN A 115 -16.32 -17.36 5.93
CA GLN A 115 -16.08 -17.62 4.50
C GLN A 115 -14.68 -18.23 4.26
N LEU A 116 -13.65 -17.80 5.02
CA LEU A 116 -12.32 -18.42 4.99
C LEU A 116 -12.37 -19.89 5.44
N ASN A 117 -13.10 -20.19 6.52
CA ASN A 117 -13.31 -21.56 6.99
C ASN A 117 -14.09 -22.42 5.97
N GLU A 118 -15.11 -21.83 5.31
CA GLU A 118 -15.84 -22.50 4.23
C GLU A 118 -14.91 -22.80 3.06
N LEU A 119 -14.07 -21.85 2.65
CA LEU A 119 -13.08 -22.02 1.60
C LEU A 119 -12.11 -23.18 1.94
N ALA A 120 -11.54 -23.17 3.13
CA ALA A 120 -10.59 -24.19 3.59
C ALA A 120 -11.22 -25.59 3.72
N SER A 121 -12.55 -25.70 3.74
CA SER A 121 -13.25 -26.98 3.79
C SER A 121 -13.46 -27.63 2.44
N LEU A 122 -13.25 -26.89 1.35
CA LEU A 122 -13.40 -27.37 -0.03
C LEU A 122 -12.14 -28.07 -0.50
N THR A 123 -12.28 -28.89 -1.57
CA THR A 123 -11.16 -29.62 -2.17
C THR A 123 -11.30 -29.69 -3.69
N GLY A 124 -10.15 -29.85 -4.40
CA GLY A 124 -10.12 -30.04 -5.85
C GLY A 124 -10.78 -28.89 -6.61
N SER A 125 -11.49 -29.19 -7.68
CA SER A 125 -12.10 -28.18 -8.54
C SER A 125 -13.14 -27.28 -7.84
N ALA A 126 -13.81 -27.78 -6.80
CA ALA A 126 -14.73 -26.95 -6.01
C ALA A 126 -13.98 -25.89 -5.18
N PHE A 127 -12.80 -26.27 -4.66
CA PHE A 127 -11.89 -25.31 -4.04
C PHE A 127 -11.39 -24.30 -5.07
N ASP A 128 -10.86 -24.75 -6.19
CA ASP A 128 -10.28 -23.88 -7.23
C ASP A 128 -11.26 -22.81 -7.70
N ALA A 129 -12.47 -23.20 -8.05
CA ALA A 129 -13.50 -22.27 -8.51
C ALA A 129 -13.92 -21.24 -7.42
N LYS A 130 -14.05 -21.70 -6.18
CA LYS A 130 -14.42 -20.83 -5.06
C LYS A 130 -13.29 -19.87 -4.69
N TRP A 131 -12.05 -20.37 -4.64
CA TRP A 131 -10.84 -19.58 -4.36
C TRP A 131 -10.66 -18.50 -5.43
N ALA A 132 -10.74 -18.86 -6.71
CA ALA A 132 -10.60 -17.92 -7.80
C ALA A 132 -11.69 -16.84 -7.76
N THR A 133 -12.95 -17.22 -7.54
CA THR A 133 -14.05 -16.25 -7.42
C THR A 133 -13.86 -15.28 -6.25
N ALA A 134 -13.40 -15.79 -5.12
CA ALA A 134 -13.14 -14.98 -3.93
C ALA A 134 -11.95 -14.03 -4.15
N MET A 135 -10.86 -14.53 -4.77
CA MET A 135 -9.68 -13.73 -5.05
C MET A 135 -9.94 -12.64 -6.10
N ILE A 136 -10.82 -12.88 -7.09
CA ILE A 136 -11.27 -11.84 -8.02
C ILE A 136 -11.92 -10.67 -7.26
N ALA A 137 -12.91 -10.96 -6.41
CA ALA A 137 -13.59 -9.93 -5.64
C ALA A 137 -12.62 -9.17 -4.71
N HIS A 138 -11.69 -9.89 -4.11
CA HIS A 138 -10.64 -9.35 -3.25
C HIS A 138 -9.73 -8.39 -4.04
N HIS A 139 -9.25 -8.79 -5.21
CA HIS A 139 -8.42 -7.95 -6.07
C HIS A 139 -9.16 -6.71 -6.60
N GLU A 140 -10.44 -6.85 -6.94
CA GLU A 140 -11.28 -5.71 -7.34
C GLU A 140 -11.38 -4.66 -6.21
N GLY A 141 -11.48 -5.09 -4.95
CA GLY A 141 -11.42 -4.22 -3.77
C GLY A 141 -10.10 -3.48 -3.63
N ALA A 142 -8.97 -4.17 -3.79
CA ALA A 142 -7.64 -3.55 -3.77
C ALA A 142 -7.45 -2.52 -4.90
N VAL A 143 -7.91 -2.84 -6.12
CA VAL A 143 -7.87 -1.92 -7.27
C VAL A 143 -8.71 -0.66 -6.99
N SER A 144 -9.86 -0.79 -6.31
CA SER A 144 -10.66 0.37 -5.89
C SER A 144 -9.87 1.27 -4.95
N MET A 145 -9.32 0.72 -3.85
CA MET A 145 -8.53 1.49 -2.88
C MET A 145 -7.28 2.13 -3.52
N ALA A 146 -6.65 1.44 -4.46
CA ALA A 146 -5.50 1.98 -5.19
C ALA A 146 -5.87 3.16 -6.09
N ASN A 147 -7.04 3.12 -6.76
CA ASN A 147 -7.54 4.26 -7.53
C ASN A 147 -7.89 5.46 -6.63
N ASP A 148 -8.45 5.23 -5.44
CA ASP A 148 -8.79 6.30 -4.51
C ASP A 148 -7.52 7.05 -4.05
N VAL A 149 -6.44 6.34 -3.70
CA VAL A 149 -5.19 7.01 -3.30
C VAL A 149 -4.48 7.70 -4.46
N ILE A 150 -4.61 7.20 -5.69
CA ILE A 150 -4.08 7.91 -6.87
C ILE A 150 -4.82 9.25 -7.07
N ALA A 151 -6.12 9.30 -6.78
CA ALA A 151 -6.91 10.51 -6.92
C ALA A 151 -6.66 11.52 -5.79
N ASP A 152 -6.54 11.06 -4.55
CA ASP A 152 -6.60 11.88 -3.35
C ASP A 152 -5.27 11.97 -2.57
N GLY A 153 -4.32 11.05 -2.80
CA GLY A 153 -3.01 11.00 -2.15
C GLY A 153 -2.04 12.05 -2.69
N THR A 154 -1.00 12.34 -1.93
CA THR A 154 0.06 13.31 -2.31
C THR A 154 1.46 12.71 -2.29
N HIS A 155 1.64 11.53 -1.70
CA HIS A 155 2.94 10.88 -1.60
C HIS A 155 3.25 10.09 -2.88
N SER A 156 4.33 10.48 -3.56
CA SER A 156 4.67 9.93 -4.89
C SER A 156 4.98 8.42 -4.88
N GLU A 157 5.56 7.90 -3.81
CA GLU A 157 5.86 6.46 -3.73
C GLU A 157 4.60 5.63 -3.45
N THR A 158 3.64 6.19 -2.70
CA THR A 158 2.32 5.57 -2.51
C THR A 158 1.57 5.49 -3.85
N THR A 159 1.57 6.57 -4.62
CA THR A 159 0.97 6.59 -5.96
C THR A 159 1.61 5.55 -6.88
N LYS A 160 2.94 5.45 -6.91
CA LYS A 160 3.65 4.43 -7.70
C LYS A 160 3.29 3.01 -7.26
N LEU A 161 3.24 2.75 -5.95
CA LEU A 161 2.82 1.45 -5.43
C LEU A 161 1.39 1.12 -5.86
N ALA A 162 0.46 2.08 -5.76
CA ALA A 162 -0.92 1.90 -6.19
C ALA A 162 -1.03 1.57 -7.68
N GLU A 163 -0.25 2.22 -8.55
CA GLU A 163 -0.19 1.92 -9.99
C GLU A 163 0.33 0.49 -10.26
N VAL A 164 1.33 0.02 -9.49
CA VAL A 164 1.84 -1.36 -9.57
C VAL A 164 0.75 -2.35 -9.15
N ILE A 165 0.10 -2.13 -8.00
CA ILE A 165 -0.99 -2.98 -7.50
C ILE A 165 -2.11 -3.09 -8.54
N ILE A 166 -2.55 -1.99 -9.14
CA ILE A 166 -3.58 -2.01 -10.18
C ILE A 166 -3.13 -2.88 -11.36
N THR A 167 -1.91 -2.68 -11.85
CA THR A 167 -1.41 -3.38 -13.03
C THR A 167 -1.29 -4.89 -12.77
N THR A 168 -0.71 -5.27 -11.64
CA THR A 168 -0.49 -6.67 -11.27
C THR A 168 -1.82 -7.37 -11.01
N GLN A 169 -2.68 -6.79 -10.16
CA GLN A 169 -3.92 -7.46 -9.78
C GLN A 169 -4.95 -7.50 -10.89
N GLN A 170 -4.96 -6.54 -11.83
CA GLN A 170 -5.78 -6.65 -13.03
C GLN A 170 -5.34 -7.81 -13.94
N ALA A 171 -4.05 -8.08 -14.06
CA ALA A 171 -3.55 -9.24 -14.81
C ALA A 171 -3.94 -10.55 -14.10
N GLU A 172 -3.77 -10.63 -12.78
CA GLU A 172 -4.17 -11.80 -11.99
C GLU A 172 -5.68 -12.06 -12.05
N ILE A 173 -6.53 -11.01 -12.07
CA ILE A 173 -7.99 -11.14 -12.27
C ILE A 173 -8.31 -11.86 -13.60
N GLU A 174 -7.60 -11.59 -14.68
CA GLU A 174 -7.85 -12.27 -15.96
C GLU A 174 -7.47 -13.76 -15.89
N GLU A 175 -6.41 -14.12 -15.18
CA GLU A 175 -6.02 -15.51 -14.95
C GLU A 175 -7.03 -16.23 -14.04
N LEU A 176 -7.45 -15.56 -12.96
CA LEU A 176 -8.46 -16.07 -12.02
C LEU A 176 -9.82 -16.33 -12.70
N LYS A 177 -10.24 -15.49 -13.64
CA LYS A 177 -11.48 -15.69 -14.42
C LYS A 177 -11.44 -16.98 -15.23
N ALA A 178 -10.28 -17.37 -15.77
CA ALA A 178 -10.15 -18.64 -16.50
C ALA A 178 -10.33 -19.85 -15.57
N ILE A 179 -9.88 -19.74 -14.30
CA ILE A 179 -10.05 -20.78 -13.28
C ILE A 179 -11.49 -20.85 -12.79
N ALA A 180 -12.11 -19.71 -12.49
CA ALA A 180 -13.47 -19.61 -11.97
C ALA A 180 -14.54 -20.12 -12.98
N GLY A 181 -14.25 -20.05 -14.27
CA GLY A 181 -15.15 -20.48 -15.36
C GLY A 181 -14.92 -21.92 -15.86
N SER A 182 -13.98 -22.67 -15.26
CA SER A 182 -13.59 -24.03 -15.69
C SER A 182 -14.41 -25.14 -15.05
#